data_499fe8e52e0ff28771094654f20119c8
#
_entry.id   499fe8e52e0ff28771094654f20119c8
#
_cell.length_a   1.000
_cell.length_b   1.000
_cell.length_c   1.000
_cell.angle_alpha   90.00
_cell.angle_beta   90.00
_cell.angle_gamma   90.00
#
_symmetry.space_group_name_H-M   'P 1'
#
loop_
_entity.id
_entity.type
_entity.pdbx_description
1 polymer ?
#
loop_
_entity_poly.entity_id
_entity_poly.type
_entity_poly.pdbx_seq_one_letter_code
_entity_poly.pdbx_strand_id
1 'polypeptide(L)'
;LMVYVWLVLLALLVYVLFKRLYTPKYLKTLTQEEFIQGYRKAQLIDVREPREYDSGHILGARNIPLSQLKQRLKEVRTDQPVYLYCQSGARSRQAAAILKKKHGVEDVNHLKGGFRKWTGKIKKK
;
A
#
# COMPACT_ATOMS: atom_id res chain seq x y z
N LEU A 1 -33.62 11.81 24.56
CA LEU A 1 -32.24 12.27 24.60
C LEU A 1 -31.25 11.14 24.46
N MET A 2 -31.43 10.05 25.20
CA MET A 2 -30.57 8.87 25.10
C MET A 2 -30.61 8.19 23.72
N VAL A 3 -31.76 8.23 23.05
CA VAL A 3 -31.91 7.65 21.71
C VAL A 3 -30.97 8.34 20.71
N TYR A 4 -30.85 9.68 20.81
CA TYR A 4 -29.96 10.44 19.92
C TYR A 4 -28.49 10.11 20.16
N VAL A 5 -28.10 9.88 21.41
CA VAL A 5 -26.72 9.49 21.74
C VAL A 5 -26.36 8.16 21.06
N TRP A 6 -27.26 7.18 21.15
CA TRP A 6 -27.04 5.87 20.50
C TRP A 6 -26.97 5.98 18.98
N LEU A 7 -27.82 6.83 18.37
CA LEU A 7 -27.79 7.05 16.93
C LEU A 7 -26.48 7.69 16.49
N VAL A 8 -25.96 8.66 17.24
CA VAL A 8 -24.69 9.30 16.94
C VAL A 8 -23.55 8.30 17.05
N LEU A 9 -23.53 7.48 18.12
CA LEU A 9 -22.49 6.47 18.31
C LEU A 9 -22.52 5.43 17.19
N LEU A 10 -23.71 5.01 16.77
CA LEU A 10 -23.84 4.06 15.67
C LEU A 10 -23.32 4.67 14.36
N ALA A 11 -23.66 5.92 14.10
CA ALA A 11 -23.19 6.62 12.89
C ALA A 11 -21.65 6.73 12.87
N LEU A 12 -21.05 7.04 14.03
CA LEU A 12 -19.59 7.11 14.16
C LEU A 12 -18.96 5.74 13.92
N LEU A 13 -19.54 4.69 14.48
CA LEU A 13 -19.04 3.34 14.28
C LEU A 13 -19.08 2.93 12.81
N VAL A 14 -20.21 3.17 12.14
CA VAL A 14 -20.36 2.88 10.72
C VAL A 14 -19.35 3.67 9.89
N TYR A 15 -19.15 4.94 10.21
CA TYR A 15 -18.20 5.81 9.52
C TYR A 15 -16.77 5.27 9.66
N VAL A 16 -16.37 4.89 10.88
CA VAL A 16 -15.02 4.36 11.14
C VAL A 16 -14.81 3.05 10.40
N LEU A 17 -15.80 2.14 10.44
CA LEU A 17 -15.72 0.87 9.73
C LEU A 17 -15.65 1.07 8.23
N PHE A 18 -16.45 1.99 7.70
CA PHE A 18 -16.44 2.32 6.27
C PHE A 18 -15.06 2.81 5.85
N LYS A 19 -14.46 3.72 6.62
CA LYS A 19 -13.12 4.24 6.30
C LYS A 19 -12.05 3.15 6.36
N ARG A 20 -12.16 2.23 7.30
CA ARG A 20 -11.18 1.15 7.42
C ARG A 20 -11.26 0.15 6.28
N LEU A 21 -12.48 -0.14 5.82
CA LEU A 21 -12.71 -1.14 4.79
C LEU A 21 -12.70 -0.55 3.37
N TYR A 22 -12.82 0.77 3.27
CA TYR A 22 -12.88 1.42 1.97
C TYR A 22 -11.51 1.40 1.29
N THR A 23 -11.49 0.84 0.08
CA THR A 23 -10.31 0.92 -0.80
C THR A 23 -10.64 1.87 -1.93
N PRO A 24 -9.86 2.95 -2.13
CA PRO A 24 -10.13 3.90 -3.21
C PRO A 24 -10.10 3.21 -4.57
N LYS A 25 -10.92 3.72 -5.50
CA LYS A 25 -11.03 3.13 -6.84
C LYS A 25 -9.73 3.18 -7.63
N TYR A 26 -8.85 4.15 -7.35
CA TYR A 26 -7.58 4.26 -8.05
C TYR A 26 -6.55 3.23 -7.59
N LEU A 27 -6.80 2.56 -6.46
CA LEU A 27 -5.88 1.57 -5.89
C LEU A 27 -6.43 0.17 -6.14
N LYS A 28 -5.68 -0.63 -6.87
CA LYS A 28 -6.01 -2.02 -7.11
C LYS A 28 -5.36 -2.90 -6.06
N THR A 29 -6.15 -3.77 -5.44
CA THR A 29 -5.63 -4.75 -4.49
C THR A 29 -5.46 -6.07 -5.22
N LEU A 30 -4.22 -6.54 -5.31
CA LEU A 30 -3.87 -7.75 -6.06
C LEU A 30 -3.61 -8.91 -5.12
N THR A 31 -4.06 -10.10 -5.50
CA THR A 31 -3.67 -11.33 -4.82
C THR A 31 -2.19 -11.59 -5.08
N GLN A 32 -1.59 -12.52 -4.33
CA GLN A 32 -0.18 -12.87 -4.54
C GLN A 32 0.06 -13.37 -5.96
N GLU A 33 -0.83 -14.19 -6.49
CA GLU A 33 -0.70 -14.70 -7.86
C GLU A 33 -0.74 -13.58 -8.90
N GLU A 34 -1.69 -12.65 -8.76
CA GLU A 34 -1.79 -11.50 -9.65
C GLU A 34 -0.56 -10.60 -9.54
N PHE A 35 -0.08 -10.40 -8.31
CA PHE A 35 1.09 -9.57 -8.04
C PHE A 35 2.34 -10.16 -8.69
N ILE A 36 2.54 -11.48 -8.58
CA ILE A 36 3.68 -12.17 -9.17
C ILE A 36 3.67 -12.04 -10.70
N GLN A 37 2.51 -12.08 -11.31
CA GLN A 37 2.40 -12.01 -12.78
C GLN A 37 2.87 -10.68 -13.34
N GLY A 38 2.77 -9.59 -12.58
CA GLY A 38 3.04 -8.26 -13.09
C GLY A 38 4.20 -7.50 -12.47
N TYR A 39 4.70 -7.91 -11.31
CA TYR A 39 5.61 -7.05 -10.55
C TYR A 39 6.97 -6.85 -11.22
N ARG A 40 7.43 -7.79 -12.05
CA ARG A 40 8.72 -7.66 -12.73
C ARG A 40 8.70 -6.62 -13.85
N LYS A 41 7.51 -6.34 -14.40
CA LYS A 41 7.34 -5.32 -15.44
C LYS A 41 6.88 -3.99 -14.88
N ALA A 42 6.86 -3.86 -13.57
CA ALA A 42 6.39 -2.67 -12.86
C ALA A 42 7.48 -2.17 -11.92
N GLN A 43 7.21 -1.01 -11.32
CA GLN A 43 8.06 -0.48 -10.26
C GLN A 43 7.64 -1.13 -8.95
N LEU A 44 8.44 -2.04 -8.44
CA LEU A 44 8.13 -2.76 -7.20
C LEU A 44 8.76 -2.02 -6.02
N ILE A 45 7.92 -1.50 -5.14
CA ILE A 45 8.35 -0.63 -4.05
C ILE A 45 7.87 -1.17 -2.71
N ASP A 46 8.81 -1.34 -1.78
CA ASP A 46 8.55 -1.69 -0.39
C ASP A 46 8.50 -0.39 0.41
N VAL A 47 7.33 -0.08 0.97
CA VAL A 47 7.15 1.18 1.73
C VAL A 47 7.31 0.98 3.23
N ARG A 48 7.86 -0.16 3.65
CA ARG A 48 8.20 -0.41 5.05
C ARG A 48 9.49 0.34 5.41
N GLU A 49 9.79 0.39 6.70
CA GLU A 49 11.03 1.03 7.14
C GLU A 49 12.26 0.22 6.71
N PRO A 50 13.45 0.87 6.58
CA PRO A 50 14.65 0.18 6.11
C PRO A 50 15.00 -1.07 6.91
N ARG A 51 14.76 -1.06 8.20
CA ARG A 51 15.02 -2.19 9.07
C ARG A 51 14.18 -3.41 8.69
N GLU A 52 12.91 -3.18 8.38
CA GLU A 52 12.02 -4.24 7.92
C GLU A 52 12.45 -4.77 6.55
N TYR A 53 12.81 -3.87 5.65
CA TYR A 53 13.30 -4.23 4.32
C TYR A 53 14.56 -5.08 4.40
N ASP A 54 15.50 -4.70 5.24
CA ASP A 54 16.79 -5.41 5.35
C ASP A 54 16.61 -6.81 5.95
N SER A 55 15.62 -7.02 6.80
CA SER A 55 15.36 -8.33 7.40
C SER A 55 14.70 -9.30 6.43
N GLY A 56 14.20 -8.82 5.31
CA GLY A 56 13.62 -9.66 4.26
C GLY A 56 12.63 -8.84 3.43
N HIS A 57 12.76 -8.90 2.11
CA HIS A 57 11.87 -8.20 1.20
C HIS A 57 11.65 -9.03 -0.06
N ILE A 58 10.63 -8.69 -0.83
CA ILE A 58 10.34 -9.36 -2.10
C ILE A 58 11.52 -9.13 -3.04
N LEU A 59 11.99 -10.19 -3.67
CA LEU A 59 13.14 -10.12 -4.59
C LEU A 59 12.87 -9.09 -5.69
N GLY A 60 13.77 -8.11 -5.82
CA GLY A 60 13.67 -7.05 -6.81
C GLY A 60 13.00 -5.77 -6.32
N ALA A 61 12.52 -5.74 -5.08
CA ALA A 61 11.87 -4.55 -4.53
C ALA A 61 12.88 -3.47 -4.15
N ARG A 62 12.51 -2.21 -4.42
CA ARG A 62 13.23 -1.05 -3.89
C ARG A 62 12.58 -0.62 -2.60
N ASN A 63 13.37 -0.09 -1.69
CA ASN A 63 12.85 0.46 -0.45
C ASN A 63 12.70 1.97 -0.54
N ILE A 64 11.46 2.43 -0.50
CA ILE A 64 11.14 3.85 -0.32
C ILE A 64 10.16 3.91 0.84
N PRO A 65 10.65 4.07 2.08
CA PRO A 65 9.78 4.06 3.26
C PRO A 65 8.70 5.12 3.16
N LEU A 66 7.52 4.82 3.70
CA LEU A 66 6.41 5.77 3.71
C LEU A 66 6.84 7.12 4.32
N SER A 67 7.67 7.07 5.36
CA SER A 67 8.17 8.27 6.03
C SER A 67 9.03 9.17 5.12
N GLN A 68 9.58 8.63 4.04
CA GLN A 68 10.46 9.35 3.12
C GLN A 68 9.82 9.55 1.74
N LEU A 69 8.65 9.01 1.51
CA LEU A 69 8.06 8.95 0.17
C LEU A 69 7.84 10.35 -0.42
N LYS A 70 7.35 11.30 0.37
CA LYS A 70 7.08 12.66 -0.10
C LYS A 70 8.34 13.36 -0.60
N GLN A 71 9.49 13.11 0.02
CA GLN A 71 10.77 13.69 -0.36
C GLN A 71 11.42 12.96 -1.54
N ARG A 72 10.97 11.73 -1.82
CA ARG A 72 11.59 10.85 -2.81
C ARG A 72 10.68 10.54 -4.00
N LEU A 73 9.65 11.35 -4.24
CA LEU A 73 8.71 11.12 -5.34
C LEU A 73 9.38 11.06 -6.71
N LYS A 74 10.50 11.77 -6.88
CA LYS A 74 11.26 11.77 -8.13
C LYS A 74 11.77 10.38 -8.53
N GLU A 75 11.93 9.49 -7.57
CA GLU A 75 12.41 8.13 -7.82
C GLU A 75 11.33 7.22 -8.40
N VAL A 76 10.07 7.67 -8.40
CA VAL A 76 8.95 6.90 -8.92
C VAL A 76 8.49 7.48 -10.25
N ARG A 77 8.48 6.65 -11.29
CA ARG A 77 8.01 7.07 -12.61
C ARG A 77 6.49 7.14 -12.63
N THR A 78 5.96 8.15 -13.33
CA THR A 78 4.51 8.35 -13.46
C THR A 78 3.92 7.59 -14.66
N ASP A 79 4.78 7.16 -15.59
CA ASP A 79 4.37 6.52 -16.84
C ASP A 79 4.41 4.99 -16.80
N GLN A 80 4.65 4.40 -15.64
CA GLN A 80 4.70 2.96 -15.45
C GLN A 80 3.85 2.53 -14.27
N PRO A 81 3.32 1.29 -14.30
CA PRO A 81 2.60 0.77 -13.14
C PRO A 81 3.47 0.75 -11.89
N VAL A 82 2.89 1.04 -10.75
CA VAL A 82 3.56 0.97 -9.45
C VAL A 82 2.93 -0.16 -8.65
N TYR A 83 3.76 -1.08 -8.17
CA TYR A 83 3.36 -2.17 -7.32
C TYR A 83 3.95 -1.93 -5.92
N LEU A 84 3.08 -1.71 -4.95
CA LEU A 84 3.47 -1.38 -3.58
C LEU A 84 3.17 -2.54 -2.65
N TYR A 85 3.94 -2.64 -1.58
CA TYR A 85 3.55 -3.47 -0.46
C TYR A 85 4.14 -2.94 0.84
N CYS A 86 3.48 -3.28 1.93
CA CYS A 86 3.99 -3.05 3.27
C CYS A 86 3.81 -4.34 4.07
N GLN A 87 3.82 -4.28 5.38
CA GLN A 87 3.70 -5.47 6.20
C GLN A 87 2.28 -6.05 6.15
N SER A 88 1.24 -5.21 6.20
CA SER A 88 -0.15 -5.67 6.28
C SER A 88 -1.10 -5.03 5.26
N GLY A 89 -0.72 -3.91 4.63
CA GLY A 89 -1.55 -3.19 3.67
C GLY A 89 -1.92 -1.77 4.05
N ALA A 90 -1.79 -1.39 5.32
CA ALA A 90 -2.18 -0.06 5.79
C ALA A 90 -1.25 1.03 5.25
N ARG A 91 0.06 0.82 5.37
CA ARG A 91 1.05 1.80 4.89
C ARG A 91 1.05 1.89 3.37
N SER A 92 0.83 0.79 2.66
CA SER A 92 0.77 0.82 1.20
C SER A 92 -0.44 1.61 0.70
N ARG A 93 -1.57 1.58 1.42
CA ARG A 93 -2.72 2.43 1.06
C ARG A 93 -2.40 3.91 1.22
N GLN A 94 -1.69 4.28 2.29
CA GLN A 94 -1.25 5.66 2.50
C GLN A 94 -0.26 6.10 1.41
N ALA A 95 0.68 5.22 1.05
CA ALA A 95 1.64 5.48 0.00
C ALA A 95 0.93 5.67 -1.35
N ALA A 96 -0.07 4.86 -1.65
CA ALA A 96 -0.85 4.97 -2.87
C ALA A 96 -1.55 6.33 -2.96
N ALA A 97 -2.11 6.83 -1.86
CA ALA A 97 -2.75 8.13 -1.83
C ALA A 97 -1.76 9.25 -2.13
N ILE A 98 -0.55 9.17 -1.58
CA ILE A 98 0.50 10.15 -1.84
C ILE A 98 0.91 10.13 -3.32
N LEU A 99 1.12 8.95 -3.88
CA LEU A 99 1.52 8.81 -5.28
C LEU A 99 0.44 9.34 -6.22
N LYS A 100 -0.83 9.04 -5.94
CA LYS A 100 -1.94 9.50 -6.78
C LYS A 100 -2.12 11.02 -6.70
N LYS A 101 -2.17 11.56 -5.49
CA LYS A 101 -2.52 12.97 -5.27
C LYS A 101 -1.35 13.92 -5.46
N LYS A 102 -0.14 13.51 -5.08
CA LYS A 102 1.04 14.38 -5.10
C LYS A 102 1.93 14.17 -6.32
N HIS A 103 1.83 13.03 -6.98
CA HIS A 103 2.75 12.68 -8.06
C HIS A 103 2.04 12.29 -9.36
N GLY A 104 0.73 12.11 -9.34
CA GLY A 104 -0.05 11.84 -10.54
C GLY A 104 0.09 10.44 -11.12
N VAL A 105 0.53 9.47 -10.33
CA VAL A 105 0.59 8.07 -10.78
C VAL A 105 -0.82 7.53 -10.92
N GLU A 106 -1.16 7.00 -12.08
CA GLU A 106 -2.52 6.51 -12.35
C GLU A 106 -2.70 5.03 -12.05
N ASP A 107 -1.69 4.21 -12.33
CA ASP A 107 -1.77 2.75 -12.16
C ASP A 107 -1.03 2.35 -10.89
N VAL A 108 -1.75 2.33 -9.77
CA VAL A 108 -1.20 2.01 -8.46
C VAL A 108 -1.85 0.71 -7.96
N ASN A 109 -1.01 -0.26 -7.62
CA ASN A 109 -1.44 -1.58 -7.16
C ASN A 109 -0.73 -1.90 -5.84
N HIS A 110 -1.39 -2.65 -4.96
CA HIS A 110 -0.72 -3.13 -3.77
C HIS A 110 -1.08 -4.58 -3.45
N LEU A 111 -0.20 -5.24 -2.71
CA LEU A 111 -0.31 -6.65 -2.40
C LEU A 111 -1.32 -6.89 -1.27
N LYS A 112 -2.32 -7.72 -1.54
CA LYS A 112 -3.31 -8.11 -0.54
C LYS A 112 -2.61 -8.87 0.60
N GLY A 113 -2.84 -8.43 1.83
CA GLY A 113 -2.26 -9.04 3.02
C GLY A 113 -0.81 -8.66 3.29
N GLY A 114 -0.14 -8.00 2.34
CA GLY A 114 1.22 -7.51 2.52
C GLY A 114 2.29 -8.59 2.62
N PHE A 115 3.49 -8.18 3.02
CA PHE A 115 4.64 -9.06 3.11
C PHE A 115 4.44 -10.18 4.15
N ARG A 116 3.65 -9.91 5.18
CA ARG A 116 3.37 -10.90 6.23
C ARG A 116 2.82 -12.21 5.67
N LYS A 117 2.04 -12.14 4.59
CA LYS A 117 1.44 -13.33 3.95
C LYS A 117 2.16 -13.77 2.69
N TRP A 118 3.27 -13.13 2.34
CA TRP A 118 4.01 -13.43 1.14
C TRP A 118 4.74 -14.77 1.26
N THR A 119 4.61 -15.63 0.25
CA THR A 119 5.27 -16.93 0.20
C THR A 119 6.20 -17.07 -1.01
N GLY A 120 6.37 -16.00 -1.78
CA GLY A 120 7.25 -16.00 -2.95
C GLY A 120 8.71 -15.78 -2.59
N LYS A 121 9.51 -15.50 -3.60
CA LYS A 121 10.95 -15.30 -3.44
C LYS A 121 11.25 -14.02 -2.65
N ILE A 122 12.21 -14.10 -1.75
CA ILE A 122 12.66 -12.97 -0.95
C ILE A 122 14.17 -12.84 -1.00
N LYS A 123 14.64 -11.66 -0.63
CA LYS A 123 16.06 -11.36 -0.46
C LYS A 123 16.25 -10.74 0.92
N LYS A 124 17.35 -11.11 1.58
CA LYS A 124 17.78 -10.49 2.83
C LYS A 124 19.07 -9.73 2.57
N LYS A 125 19.18 -8.61 3.20
CA LYS A 125 20.40 -7.83 3.08
C LYS A 125 21.45 -8.23 4.12
#